data_8abc96dda228a22584c457acfc757cba
#
_entry.id   8abc96dda228a22584c457acfc757cba
#
_cell.length_a   1.000
_cell.length_b   1.000
_cell.length_c   1.000
_cell.angle_alpha   90.00
_cell.angle_beta   90.00
_cell.angle_gamma   90.00
#
_symmetry.space_group_name_H-M   'P 1'
#
loop_
_entity.id
_entity.type
_entity.pdbx_description
1 polymer ?
#
loop_
_entity_poly.entity_id
_entity_poly.type
_entity_poly.pdbx_seq_one_letter_code
_entity_poly.pdbx_strand_id
1 'polypeptide(L)'
;MAASAAADVSVYESHDDHSITEGDVVIVADSDAAYDTVLDYAKWSAIFPDIKQVTVTKKQGDDARVTFLHVDGNKENVHFHNTPAARMIWFEDTGGRAEVWAEMVFVPGEKSGTTRVHTRVYASVHGVTGLFVSDDKVKTLRTQRVRSELHDLQAYFAKH
;
A
#
# COMPACT_ATOMS: atom_id res chain seq x y z
N MET A 1 25.78 13.64 15.66
CA MET A 1 24.66 13.52 14.70
C MET A 1 23.48 12.88 15.43
N ALA A 2 22.43 13.62 15.63
CA ALA A 2 21.21 13.04 16.12
C ALA A 2 20.64 12.18 14.99
N ALA A 3 20.58 10.87 15.17
CA ALA A 3 19.74 10.01 14.35
C ALA A 3 18.33 10.56 14.51
N SER A 4 17.77 11.10 13.43
CA SER A 4 16.36 11.44 13.39
C SER A 4 15.64 10.13 13.65
N ALA A 5 15.00 9.98 14.82
CA ALA A 5 14.15 8.84 15.06
C ALA A 5 13.17 8.79 13.91
N ALA A 6 13.19 7.71 13.16
CA ALA A 6 12.19 7.47 12.13
C ALA A 6 10.83 7.59 12.80
N ALA A 7 9.96 8.44 12.25
CA ALA A 7 8.62 8.58 12.79
C ALA A 7 7.94 7.21 12.79
N ASP A 8 7.31 6.84 13.89
CA ASP A 8 6.67 5.55 14.01
C ASP A 8 5.52 5.39 13.00
N VAL A 9 5.36 4.19 12.50
CA VAL A 9 4.18 3.81 11.71
C VAL A 9 2.98 3.74 12.63
N SER A 10 1.93 4.50 12.33
CA SER A 10 0.64 4.43 13.01
C SER A 10 -0.33 3.57 12.21
N VAL A 11 -0.98 2.62 12.87
CA VAL A 11 -2.00 1.75 12.26
C VAL A 11 -3.19 1.66 13.20
N TYR A 12 -4.38 1.91 12.67
CA TYR A 12 -5.61 1.93 13.44
C TYR A 12 -6.82 1.53 12.58
N GLU A 13 -7.89 1.12 13.24
CA GLU A 13 -9.18 0.87 12.59
C GLU A 13 -9.86 2.19 12.26
N SER A 14 -10.45 2.30 11.07
CA SER A 14 -11.18 3.50 10.68
C SER A 14 -12.36 3.76 11.62
N HIS A 15 -12.57 5.01 12.00
CA HIS A 15 -13.71 5.43 12.83
C HIS A 15 -15.06 5.30 12.10
N ASP A 16 -15.03 5.46 10.78
CA ASP A 16 -16.23 5.48 9.94
C ASP A 16 -16.66 4.09 9.47
N ASP A 17 -15.71 3.18 9.32
CA ASP A 17 -15.96 1.82 8.83
C ASP A 17 -14.97 0.82 9.44
N HIS A 18 -15.47 -0.06 10.29
CA HIS A 18 -14.66 -1.06 10.98
C HIS A 18 -14.04 -2.15 10.07
N SER A 19 -14.47 -2.21 8.82
CA SER A 19 -13.87 -3.09 7.79
C SER A 19 -12.67 -2.45 7.08
N ILE A 20 -12.33 -1.20 7.43
CA ILE A 20 -11.19 -0.45 6.90
C ILE A 20 -10.12 -0.30 7.98
N THR A 21 -8.88 -0.61 7.63
CA THR A 21 -7.69 -0.29 8.43
C THR A 21 -6.98 0.88 7.79
N GLU A 22 -6.64 1.88 8.59
CA GLU A 22 -5.89 3.06 8.16
C GLU A 22 -4.48 3.05 8.75
N GLY A 23 -3.58 3.75 8.11
CA GLY A 23 -2.22 3.93 8.61
C GLY A 23 -1.54 5.16 8.05
N ASP A 24 -0.55 5.63 8.78
CA ASP A 24 0.26 6.79 8.44
C ASP A 24 1.73 6.51 8.68
N VAL A 25 2.58 7.06 7.81
CA VAL A 25 4.02 7.09 7.99
C VAL A 25 4.59 8.38 7.38
N VAL A 26 5.67 8.88 7.94
CA VAL A 26 6.45 9.97 7.35
C VAL A 26 7.69 9.38 6.68
N ILE A 27 7.89 9.73 5.42
CA ILE A 27 9.04 9.33 4.61
C ILE A 27 9.90 10.55 4.25
N VAL A 28 11.19 10.32 3.99
CA VAL A 28 12.16 11.36 3.62
C VAL A 28 12.23 11.46 2.10
N ALA A 29 11.27 12.16 1.53
CA ALA A 29 11.17 12.46 0.10
C ALA A 29 10.15 13.58 -0.10
N ASP A 30 10.29 14.35 -1.16
CA ASP A 30 9.24 15.28 -1.60
C ASP A 30 8.01 14.49 -2.10
N SER A 31 6.82 15.04 -1.89
CA SER A 31 5.57 14.32 -2.19
C SER A 31 5.40 13.97 -3.66
N ASP A 32 5.82 14.84 -4.58
CA ASP A 32 5.77 14.53 -6.01
C ASP A 32 6.75 13.41 -6.37
N ALA A 33 7.99 13.49 -5.86
CA ALA A 33 9.01 12.46 -6.08
C ALA A 33 8.61 11.11 -5.48
N ALA A 34 8.04 11.10 -4.28
CA ALA A 34 7.55 9.89 -3.64
C ALA A 34 6.39 9.27 -4.43
N TYR A 35 5.42 10.08 -4.84
CA TYR A 35 4.30 9.65 -5.66
C TYR A 35 4.76 9.03 -6.98
N ASP A 36 5.63 9.72 -7.72
CA ASP A 36 6.16 9.24 -9.00
C ASP A 36 6.95 7.94 -8.84
N THR A 37 7.70 7.79 -7.75
CA THR A 37 8.44 6.55 -7.44
C THR A 37 7.50 5.37 -7.24
N VAL A 38 6.41 5.56 -6.50
CA VAL A 38 5.44 4.48 -6.24
C VAL A 38 4.57 4.20 -7.48
N LEU A 39 4.39 5.16 -8.38
CA LEU A 39 3.74 4.93 -9.69
C LEU A 39 4.60 4.11 -10.65
N ASP A 40 5.89 4.05 -10.45
CA ASP A 40 6.77 3.16 -11.21
C ASP A 40 6.67 1.74 -10.66
N TYR A 41 5.71 0.98 -11.17
CA TYR A 41 5.40 -0.37 -10.68
C TYR A 41 6.59 -1.33 -10.74
N ALA A 42 7.54 -1.12 -11.66
CA ALA A 42 8.76 -1.91 -11.74
C ALA A 42 9.62 -1.80 -10.47
N LYS A 43 9.50 -0.71 -9.72
CA LYS A 43 10.20 -0.49 -8.44
C LYS A 43 9.55 -1.20 -7.25
N TRP A 44 8.34 -1.73 -7.40
CA TRP A 44 7.63 -2.36 -6.29
C TRP A 44 8.36 -3.56 -5.70
N SER A 45 9.10 -4.33 -6.50
CA SER A 45 9.94 -5.41 -5.98
C SER A 45 11.12 -4.91 -5.13
N ALA A 46 11.58 -3.67 -5.33
CA ALA A 46 12.60 -3.04 -4.49
C ALA A 46 11.99 -2.36 -3.25
N ILE A 47 10.78 -1.80 -3.37
CA ILE A 47 10.08 -1.14 -2.27
C ILE A 47 9.49 -2.18 -1.30
N PHE A 48 8.85 -3.21 -1.83
CA PHE A 48 8.15 -4.25 -1.09
C PHE A 48 8.85 -5.60 -1.27
N PRO A 49 9.69 -6.03 -0.32
CA PRO A 49 10.55 -7.23 -0.47
C PRO A 49 9.82 -8.54 -0.68
N ASP A 50 8.53 -8.60 -0.32
CA ASP A 50 7.70 -9.76 -0.55
C ASP A 50 7.25 -9.93 -2.01
N ILE A 51 7.41 -8.93 -2.84
CA ILE A 51 7.17 -8.97 -4.28
C ILE A 51 8.44 -9.36 -5.01
N LYS A 52 8.41 -10.54 -5.62
CA LYS A 52 9.56 -11.09 -6.39
C LYS A 52 9.65 -10.51 -7.80
N GLN A 53 8.50 -10.34 -8.45
CA GLN A 53 8.42 -9.90 -9.84
C GLN A 53 7.16 -9.09 -10.09
N VAL A 54 7.28 -8.08 -10.93
CA VAL A 54 6.18 -7.22 -11.37
C VAL A 54 6.02 -7.33 -12.87
N THR A 55 4.79 -7.57 -13.33
CA THR A 55 4.45 -7.57 -14.76
C THR A 55 3.31 -6.60 -15.00
N VAL A 56 3.56 -5.53 -15.73
CA VAL A 56 2.53 -4.60 -16.18
C VAL A 56 1.87 -5.19 -17.44
N THR A 57 0.63 -5.64 -17.32
CA THR A 57 -0.08 -6.30 -18.42
C THR A 57 -0.85 -5.32 -19.29
N LYS A 58 -1.24 -4.17 -18.73
CA LYS A 58 -1.90 -3.09 -19.46
C LYS A 58 -1.65 -1.77 -18.75
N LYS A 59 -1.39 -0.72 -19.51
CA LYS A 59 -1.31 0.65 -18.98
C LYS A 59 -2.00 1.59 -19.95
N GLN A 60 -2.95 2.38 -19.45
CA GLN A 60 -3.69 3.36 -20.23
C GLN A 60 -4.03 4.57 -19.39
N GLY A 61 -3.36 5.70 -19.63
CA GLY A 61 -3.53 6.91 -18.81
C GLY A 61 -3.20 6.65 -17.35
N ASP A 62 -4.14 6.96 -16.47
CA ASP A 62 -4.00 6.78 -15.01
C ASP A 62 -4.40 5.38 -14.53
N ASP A 63 -4.78 4.50 -15.46
CA ASP A 63 -5.14 3.12 -15.16
C ASP A 63 -4.01 2.16 -15.54
N ALA A 64 -3.81 1.13 -14.72
CA ALA A 64 -2.88 0.05 -15.01
C ALA A 64 -3.40 -1.28 -14.48
N ARG A 65 -3.09 -2.36 -15.19
CA ARG A 65 -3.26 -3.73 -14.71
C ARG A 65 -1.88 -4.34 -14.51
N VAL A 66 -1.65 -4.84 -13.31
CA VAL A 66 -0.34 -5.33 -12.88
C VAL A 66 -0.50 -6.68 -12.22
N THR A 67 0.39 -7.60 -12.54
CA THR A 67 0.50 -8.88 -11.84
C THR A 67 1.73 -8.86 -10.96
N PHE A 68 1.56 -9.09 -9.67
CA PHE A 68 2.64 -9.32 -8.72
C PHE A 68 2.84 -10.81 -8.51
N LEU A 69 4.08 -11.27 -8.64
CA LEU A 69 4.50 -12.58 -8.18
C LEU A 69 5.19 -12.40 -6.83
N HIS A 70 4.63 -12.98 -5.79
CA HIS A 70 5.18 -12.94 -4.45
C HIS A 70 6.28 -13.98 -4.24
N VAL A 71 7.11 -13.79 -3.22
CA VAL A 71 8.22 -14.71 -2.91
C VAL A 71 7.75 -16.12 -2.51
N ASP A 72 6.53 -16.24 -2.00
CA ASP A 72 5.89 -17.52 -1.69
C ASP A 72 5.29 -18.24 -2.90
N GLY A 73 5.37 -17.63 -4.10
CA GLY A 73 4.84 -18.16 -5.36
C GLY A 73 3.40 -17.74 -5.67
N ASN A 74 2.72 -17.05 -4.77
CA ASN A 74 1.39 -16.54 -5.03
C ASN A 74 1.41 -15.42 -6.08
N LYS A 75 0.38 -15.36 -6.92
CA LYS A 75 0.15 -14.29 -7.89
C LYS A 75 -1.02 -13.44 -7.45
N GLU A 76 -0.86 -12.15 -7.56
CA GLU A 76 -1.90 -11.16 -7.30
C GLU A 76 -2.11 -10.31 -8.55
N ASN A 77 -3.35 -10.23 -9.02
CA ASN A 77 -3.72 -9.39 -10.16
C ASN A 77 -4.39 -8.13 -9.64
N VAL A 78 -3.81 -6.99 -9.93
CA VAL A 78 -4.19 -5.71 -9.35
C VAL A 78 -4.54 -4.73 -10.44
N HIS A 79 -5.64 -4.03 -10.25
CA HIS A 79 -6.06 -2.91 -11.07
C HIS A 79 -5.80 -1.59 -10.33
N PHE A 80 -4.96 -0.75 -10.91
CA PHE A 80 -4.62 0.58 -10.38
C PHE A 80 -5.45 1.66 -11.04
N HIS A 81 -5.96 2.58 -10.22
CA HIS A 81 -6.54 3.84 -10.64
C HIS A 81 -5.81 4.97 -9.92
N ASN A 82 -5.22 5.86 -10.66
CA ASN A 82 -4.42 6.93 -10.08
C ASN A 82 -5.10 8.27 -10.28
N THR A 83 -4.98 9.14 -9.28
CA THR A 83 -5.46 10.53 -9.36
C THR A 83 -4.27 11.46 -9.09
N PRO A 84 -3.51 11.84 -10.15
CA PRO A 84 -2.27 12.61 -9.99
C PRO A 84 -2.47 13.95 -9.28
N ALA A 85 -3.56 14.65 -9.55
CA ALA A 85 -3.87 15.93 -8.93
C ALA A 85 -3.99 15.85 -7.40
N ALA A 86 -4.42 14.70 -6.88
CA ALA A 86 -4.52 14.43 -5.44
C ALA A 86 -3.34 13.63 -4.90
N ARG A 87 -2.37 13.26 -5.72
CA ARG A 87 -1.31 12.30 -5.39
C ARG A 87 -1.86 11.06 -4.71
N MET A 88 -2.92 10.49 -5.30
CA MET A 88 -3.61 9.32 -4.79
C MET A 88 -3.43 8.15 -5.74
N ILE A 89 -3.08 7.00 -5.15
CA ILE A 89 -3.07 5.70 -5.81
C ILE A 89 -4.19 4.89 -5.19
N TRP A 90 -5.12 4.42 -6.01
CA TRP A 90 -6.13 3.47 -5.59
C TRP A 90 -5.94 2.16 -6.35
N PHE A 91 -6.06 1.04 -5.69
CA PHE A 91 -5.92 -0.26 -6.33
C PHE A 91 -6.82 -1.32 -5.70
N GLU A 92 -7.20 -2.29 -6.51
CA GLU A 92 -8.03 -3.42 -6.11
C GLU A 92 -7.44 -4.73 -6.63
N ASP A 93 -7.59 -5.78 -5.83
CA ASP A 93 -7.32 -7.15 -6.28
C ASP A 93 -8.50 -7.64 -7.13
N THR A 94 -8.21 -8.05 -8.37
CA THR A 94 -9.23 -8.47 -9.34
C THR A 94 -9.34 -9.98 -9.53
N GLY A 95 -8.48 -10.76 -8.87
CA GLY A 95 -8.39 -12.21 -9.09
C GLY A 95 -8.59 -13.08 -7.86
N GLY A 96 -8.82 -12.48 -6.69
CA GLY A 96 -8.87 -13.18 -5.41
C GLY A 96 -10.25 -13.68 -5.00
N ARG A 97 -10.26 -14.52 -3.97
CA ARG A 97 -11.47 -14.94 -3.26
C ARG A 97 -11.91 -13.93 -2.20
N ALA A 98 -11.10 -12.93 -1.97
CA ALA A 98 -11.36 -11.80 -1.10
C ALA A 98 -11.59 -10.56 -1.94
N GLU A 99 -12.50 -9.70 -1.49
CA GLU A 99 -12.60 -8.34 -1.99
C GLU A 99 -11.58 -7.50 -1.21
N VAL A 100 -10.60 -6.96 -1.90
CA VAL A 100 -9.54 -6.13 -1.32
C VAL A 100 -9.35 -4.89 -2.18
N TRP A 101 -9.41 -3.73 -1.55
CA TRP A 101 -8.95 -2.50 -2.17
C TRP A 101 -8.13 -1.68 -1.18
N ALA A 102 -7.29 -0.84 -1.71
CA ALA A 102 -6.47 0.08 -0.94
C ALA A 102 -6.36 1.42 -1.64
N GLU A 103 -6.22 2.47 -0.86
CA GLU A 103 -5.81 3.78 -1.36
C GLU A 103 -4.59 4.29 -0.59
N MET A 104 -3.76 5.04 -1.26
CA MET A 104 -2.55 5.61 -0.72
C MET A 104 -2.45 7.06 -1.18
N VAL A 105 -2.34 7.99 -0.25
CA VAL A 105 -2.28 9.43 -0.52
C VAL A 105 -0.96 9.98 0.01
N PHE A 106 -0.29 10.79 -0.83
CA PHE A 106 0.98 11.40 -0.52
C PHE A 106 0.78 12.90 -0.28
N VAL A 107 0.98 13.35 0.95
CA VAL A 107 0.82 14.76 1.34
C VAL A 107 2.15 15.31 1.85
N PRO A 108 2.49 16.58 1.56
CA PRO A 108 3.67 17.20 2.15
C PRO A 108 3.68 17.06 3.66
N GLY A 109 4.83 16.64 4.22
CA GLY A 109 5.01 16.52 5.66
C GLY A 109 5.21 17.89 6.32
N GLU A 110 5.24 17.90 7.66
CA GLU A 110 5.47 19.13 8.44
C GLU A 110 6.87 19.69 8.22
N LYS A 111 7.86 18.80 8.04
CA LYS A 111 9.23 19.21 7.73
C LYS A 111 9.43 19.24 6.22
N SER A 112 10.19 20.25 5.74
CA SER A 112 10.62 20.32 4.34
C SER A 112 11.36 19.04 3.93
N GLY A 113 11.11 18.54 2.71
CA GLY A 113 11.72 17.31 2.21
C GLY A 113 11.12 16.03 2.79
N THR A 114 9.99 16.12 3.46
CA THR A 114 9.25 14.95 3.97
C THR A 114 7.86 14.86 3.38
N THR A 115 7.33 13.65 3.37
CA THR A 115 5.97 13.34 2.92
C THR A 115 5.28 12.45 3.95
N ARG A 116 4.04 12.77 4.28
CA ARG A 116 3.15 11.88 5.01
C ARG A 116 2.41 11.01 4.00
N VAL A 117 2.56 9.71 4.14
CA VAL A 117 1.79 8.73 3.38
C VAL A 117 0.66 8.24 4.25
N HIS A 118 -0.58 8.44 3.79
CA HIS A 118 -1.78 7.91 4.43
C HIS A 118 -2.34 6.80 3.57
N THR A 119 -2.61 5.65 4.16
CA THR A 119 -3.20 4.49 3.48
C THR A 119 -4.48 4.05 4.15
N ARG A 120 -5.41 3.53 3.35
CA ARG A 120 -6.65 2.87 3.78
C ARG A 120 -6.76 1.54 3.06
N VAL A 121 -7.02 0.48 3.79
CA VAL A 121 -7.16 -0.87 3.25
C VAL A 121 -8.48 -1.48 3.71
N TYR A 122 -9.28 -1.89 2.75
CA TYR A 122 -10.46 -2.72 2.95
C TYR A 122 -10.15 -4.15 2.55
N ALA A 123 -10.62 -5.10 3.33
CA ALA A 123 -10.60 -6.51 2.97
C ALA A 123 -11.83 -7.21 3.53
N SER A 124 -12.47 -8.01 2.68
CA SER A 124 -13.59 -8.87 3.06
C SER A 124 -13.45 -10.21 2.35
N VAL A 125 -13.75 -11.29 3.04
CA VAL A 125 -13.70 -12.65 2.49
C VAL A 125 -15.11 -13.14 2.23
N HIS A 126 -15.36 -13.57 0.99
CA HIS A 126 -16.66 -14.02 0.53
C HIS A 126 -16.69 -15.53 0.23
N GLY A 127 -17.88 -16.13 0.28
CA GLY A 127 -18.13 -17.51 -0.11
C GLY A 127 -17.71 -18.54 0.94
N VAL A 128 -17.40 -19.76 0.48
CA VAL A 128 -17.07 -20.90 1.37
C VAL A 128 -15.87 -20.60 2.26
N THR A 129 -14.91 -19.85 1.77
CA THR A 129 -13.73 -19.42 2.53
C THR A 129 -14.12 -18.49 3.68
N GLY A 130 -15.12 -17.64 3.51
CA GLY A 130 -15.63 -16.74 4.55
C GLY A 130 -16.22 -17.45 5.76
N LEU A 131 -16.68 -18.70 5.61
CA LEU A 131 -17.20 -19.51 6.71
C LEU A 131 -16.11 -19.93 7.71
N PHE A 132 -14.85 -19.95 7.30
CA PHE A 132 -13.72 -20.42 8.11
C PHE A 132 -12.77 -19.32 8.57
N VAL A 133 -13.02 -18.07 8.19
CA VAL A 133 -12.19 -16.93 8.54
C VAL A 133 -13.02 -15.94 9.35
N SER A 134 -12.69 -15.74 10.62
CA SER A 134 -13.35 -14.76 11.48
C SER A 134 -13.05 -13.33 11.08
N ASP A 135 -13.94 -12.40 11.39
CA ASP A 135 -13.72 -10.95 11.17
C ASP A 135 -12.48 -10.46 11.92
N ASP A 136 -12.22 -10.96 13.12
CA ASP A 136 -11.04 -10.63 13.92
C ASP A 136 -9.75 -11.06 13.22
N LYS A 137 -9.75 -12.22 12.58
CA LYS A 137 -8.59 -12.70 11.81
C LYS A 137 -8.37 -11.84 10.56
N VAL A 138 -9.41 -11.47 9.84
CA VAL A 138 -9.33 -10.56 8.69
C VAL A 138 -8.77 -9.21 9.12
N LYS A 139 -9.26 -8.65 10.23
CA LYS A 139 -8.76 -7.40 10.81
C LYS A 139 -7.27 -7.50 11.17
N THR A 140 -6.85 -8.59 11.80
CA THR A 140 -5.44 -8.81 12.14
C THR A 140 -4.56 -8.83 10.90
N LEU A 141 -4.98 -9.53 9.85
CA LEU A 141 -4.25 -9.60 8.59
C LEU A 141 -4.16 -8.23 7.89
N ARG A 142 -5.25 -7.45 7.88
CA ARG A 142 -5.24 -6.08 7.35
C ARG A 142 -4.26 -5.19 8.10
N THR A 143 -4.29 -5.24 9.42
CA THR A 143 -3.41 -4.46 10.29
C THR A 143 -1.94 -4.80 10.04
N GLN A 144 -1.61 -6.08 9.93
CA GLN A 144 -0.26 -6.54 9.63
C GLN A 144 0.19 -6.09 8.24
N ARG A 145 -0.67 -6.17 7.23
CA ARG A 145 -0.39 -5.72 5.88
C ARG A 145 -0.10 -4.22 5.82
N VAL A 146 -0.97 -3.40 6.40
CA VAL A 146 -0.78 -1.95 6.44
C VAL A 146 0.53 -1.59 7.13
N ARG A 147 0.81 -2.20 8.28
CA ARG A 147 2.05 -1.94 9.02
C ARG A 147 3.29 -2.31 8.22
N SER A 148 3.29 -3.48 7.60
CA SER A 148 4.40 -3.97 6.77
C SER A 148 4.64 -3.06 5.57
N GLU A 149 3.59 -2.69 4.83
CA GLU A 149 3.71 -1.82 3.66
C GLU A 149 4.28 -0.44 4.03
N LEU A 150 3.82 0.15 5.12
CA LEU A 150 4.30 1.46 5.56
C LEU A 150 5.75 1.40 6.07
N HIS A 151 6.13 0.34 6.77
CA HIS A 151 7.53 0.11 7.15
C HIS A 151 8.43 -0.06 5.93
N ASP A 152 7.98 -0.81 4.93
CA ASP A 152 8.74 -1.02 3.70
C ASP A 152 8.95 0.29 2.93
N LEU A 153 7.92 1.12 2.81
CA LEU A 153 8.02 2.46 2.22
C LEU A 153 9.03 3.32 2.99
N GLN A 154 8.92 3.36 4.30
CA GLN A 154 9.83 4.15 5.13
C GLN A 154 11.28 3.68 4.97
N ALA A 155 11.53 2.38 4.97
CA ALA A 155 12.85 1.80 4.80
C ALA A 155 13.44 2.10 3.41
N TYR A 156 12.62 2.01 2.36
CA TYR A 156 13.05 2.32 1.00
C TYR A 156 13.49 3.78 0.86
N PHE A 157 12.67 4.72 1.29
CA PHE A 157 12.97 6.15 1.17
C PHE A 157 14.05 6.62 2.14
N ALA A 158 14.36 5.88 3.19
CA ALA A 158 15.50 6.16 4.07
C ALA A 158 16.85 5.88 3.39
N LYS A 159 16.89 5.07 2.33
CA LYS A 159 18.10 4.65 1.60
C LYS A 159 18.26 5.35 0.25
N HIS A 160 17.22 5.92 -0.26
CA HIS A 160 17.17 6.53 -1.58
C HIS A 160 16.69 7.98 -1.50
#